data_17e8b07c2c806ed105ab6d03b54f407e
#
_entry.id   17e8b07c2c806ed105ab6d03b54f407e
#
_cell.length_a   1.000
_cell.length_b   1.000
_cell.length_c   1.000
_cell.angle_alpha   90.00
_cell.angle_beta   90.00
_cell.angle_gamma   90.00
#
_symmetry.space_group_name_H-M   'P 1'
#
loop_
_entity.id
_entity.type
_entity.pdbx_description
1 polymer ?
#
loop_
_entity_poly.entity_id
_entity_poly.type
_entity_poly.pdbx_seq_one_letter_code
_entity_poly.pdbx_strand_id
1 'polypeptide(L)'
;MKNTPILILIITFFLTGIKGCNSAGSTSTNSTSTYLTASFDTLTSNKTGINNGFNYELWHDTGNVFMILKEGGTFVCRWDNINNALFRTGKKFDSTKTHDEIGKISLTYGCDYCPDGNSYLCVYGWTVEPLVEFYVVEAWGSWRPPGAISKGTVKIDGGKYDIYETTRTEQPSIIGKTTFQQFWSVRTDKKTEGTVSVSEHFNNWEKMGMKLGKMYEVALCVEGFQSKGAANIYKNIITIEKVK
;
A
#
# COMPACT_ATOMS: atom_id res chain seq x y z
N MET A 1 -52.07 22.68 -2.29
CA MET A 1 -50.87 22.12 -1.68
C MET A 1 -50.62 20.79 -2.42
N LYS A 2 -49.61 20.74 -3.30
CA LYS A 2 -49.28 19.54 -4.12
C LYS A 2 -48.14 18.81 -3.43
N ASN A 3 -48.43 17.59 -2.95
CA ASN A 3 -47.39 16.72 -2.40
C ASN A 3 -46.62 16.06 -3.56
N THR A 4 -45.32 16.35 -3.65
CA THR A 4 -44.41 15.68 -4.55
C THR A 4 -43.81 14.47 -3.81
N PRO A 5 -43.88 13.24 -4.34
CA PRO A 5 -43.27 12.10 -3.70
C PRO A 5 -41.76 12.15 -3.91
N ILE A 6 -41.00 12.04 -2.82
CA ILE A 6 -39.55 11.84 -2.83
C ILE A 6 -39.28 10.42 -3.32
N LEU A 7 -38.70 10.31 -4.51
CA LEU A 7 -38.22 9.04 -5.08
C LEU A 7 -36.90 8.67 -4.38
N ILE A 8 -36.96 7.78 -3.41
CA ILE A 8 -35.77 7.18 -2.79
C ILE A 8 -35.17 6.18 -3.78
N LEU A 9 -34.08 6.58 -4.44
CA LEU A 9 -33.30 5.70 -5.30
C LEU A 9 -32.51 4.73 -4.41
N ILE A 10 -33.02 3.51 -4.21
CA ILE A 10 -32.30 2.44 -3.52
C ILE A 10 -31.26 1.91 -4.51
N ILE A 11 -30.00 2.38 -4.38
CA ILE A 11 -28.87 1.80 -5.11
C ILE A 11 -28.50 0.51 -4.39
N THR A 12 -28.97 -0.60 -4.92
CA THR A 12 -28.58 -1.95 -4.47
C THR A 12 -27.18 -2.25 -4.98
N PHE A 13 -26.18 -2.03 -4.16
CA PHE A 13 -24.82 -2.47 -4.43
C PHE A 13 -24.74 -3.98 -4.28
N PHE A 14 -24.64 -4.69 -5.40
CA PHE A 14 -24.18 -6.07 -5.39
C PHE A 14 -22.70 -6.11 -4.99
N LEU A 15 -22.44 -6.49 -3.76
CA LEU A 15 -21.11 -6.83 -3.30
C LEU A 15 -20.76 -8.21 -3.83
N THR A 16 -20.41 -8.31 -5.12
CA THR A 16 -19.77 -9.52 -5.64
C THR A 16 -18.35 -9.54 -5.08
N GLY A 17 -18.10 -10.50 -4.21
CA GLY A 17 -16.73 -10.74 -3.72
C GLY A 17 -15.78 -10.85 -4.91
N ILE A 18 -14.70 -10.08 -4.88
CA ILE A 18 -13.61 -10.18 -5.86
C ILE A 18 -12.96 -11.55 -5.62
N LYS A 19 -13.47 -12.56 -6.33
CA LYS A 19 -12.74 -13.83 -6.51
C LYS A 19 -11.63 -13.54 -7.50
N GLY A 20 -10.46 -14.13 -7.27
CA GLY A 20 -9.22 -13.92 -8.00
C GLY A 20 -9.39 -13.66 -9.50
N CYS A 21 -8.42 -13.09 -10.15
CA CYS A 21 -8.42 -12.59 -11.54
C CYS A 21 -8.84 -13.59 -12.63
N ASN A 22 -9.38 -14.76 -12.27
CA ASN A 22 -9.92 -15.77 -13.19
C ASN A 22 -11.43 -15.94 -13.00
N SER A 23 -12.21 -15.69 -14.06
CA SER A 23 -13.65 -15.93 -14.15
C SER A 23 -13.96 -17.43 -14.21
N ALA A 24 -14.54 -17.99 -13.16
CA ALA A 24 -15.19 -19.28 -13.17
C ALA A 24 -16.55 -19.19 -12.47
N GLY A 25 -17.57 -19.77 -13.11
CA GLY A 25 -18.97 -19.64 -12.78
C GLY A 25 -19.40 -20.07 -11.38
N SER A 26 -20.42 -19.40 -10.84
CA SER A 26 -20.98 -19.62 -9.52
C SER A 26 -22.30 -20.36 -9.57
N THR A 27 -22.41 -21.43 -8.79
CA THR A 27 -23.69 -22.03 -8.34
C THR A 27 -24.09 -21.40 -7.00
N SER A 28 -25.30 -20.85 -6.91
CA SER A 28 -25.84 -20.23 -5.69
C SER A 28 -26.48 -21.27 -4.78
N THR A 29 -26.09 -21.29 -3.50
CA THR A 29 -26.87 -21.92 -2.42
C THR A 29 -27.31 -20.83 -1.44
N ASN A 30 -28.64 -20.69 -1.26
CA ASN A 30 -29.25 -19.79 -0.30
C ASN A 30 -29.02 -20.30 1.14
N SER A 31 -28.28 -19.54 1.94
CA SER A 31 -28.32 -19.65 3.40
C SER A 31 -28.59 -18.26 3.98
N THR A 32 -29.69 -18.13 4.73
CA THR A 32 -30.08 -16.92 5.45
C THR A 32 -29.15 -16.75 6.63
N SER A 33 -28.15 -15.90 6.49
CA SER A 33 -27.25 -15.48 7.57
C SER A 33 -27.59 -14.05 7.97
N THR A 34 -27.82 -13.85 9.26
CA THR A 34 -28.00 -12.53 9.87
C THR A 34 -26.68 -11.78 9.80
N TYR A 35 -26.52 -10.92 8.80
CA TYR A 35 -25.33 -10.08 8.68
C TYR A 35 -25.45 -8.91 9.64
N LEU A 36 -24.58 -8.88 10.66
CA LEU A 36 -24.22 -7.63 11.32
C LEU A 36 -23.61 -6.74 10.24
N THR A 37 -24.30 -5.66 9.88
CA THR A 37 -23.80 -4.65 8.95
C THR A 37 -22.67 -3.88 9.62
N ALA A 38 -21.44 -4.35 9.48
CA ALA A 38 -20.27 -3.54 9.78
C ALA A 38 -20.30 -2.34 8.81
N SER A 39 -20.48 -1.15 9.34
CA SER A 39 -20.34 0.10 8.59
C SER A 39 -18.86 0.30 8.28
N PHE A 40 -18.47 0.03 7.04
CA PHE A 40 -17.10 0.29 6.59
C PHE A 40 -17.00 1.72 6.05
N ASP A 41 -15.98 2.47 6.49
CA ASP A 41 -15.69 3.79 5.92
C ASP A 41 -15.23 3.66 4.47
N THR A 42 -16.01 4.22 3.56
CA THR A 42 -15.69 4.31 2.13
C THR A 42 -15.16 5.69 1.81
N LEU A 43 -13.94 5.73 1.28
CA LEU A 43 -13.26 6.95 0.87
C LEU A 43 -13.27 7.04 -0.65
N THR A 44 -13.58 8.22 -1.20
CA THR A 44 -13.58 8.52 -2.64
C THR A 44 -12.80 9.77 -3.01
N SER A 45 -12.14 10.37 -2.02
CA SER A 45 -11.30 11.57 -2.18
C SER A 45 -10.10 11.50 -1.25
N ASN A 46 -9.11 12.35 -1.48
CA ASN A 46 -7.89 12.44 -0.67
C ASN A 46 -8.22 12.58 0.80
N LYS A 47 -7.75 11.64 1.61
CA LYS A 47 -8.00 11.61 3.04
C LYS A 47 -6.91 10.85 3.78
N THR A 48 -6.52 11.36 4.92
CA THR A 48 -5.66 10.69 5.90
C THR A 48 -6.41 10.54 7.22
N GLY A 49 -6.02 9.57 8.03
CA GLY A 49 -6.59 9.38 9.36
C GLY A 49 -6.07 8.13 10.05
N ILE A 50 -6.82 7.71 11.07
CA ILE A 50 -6.57 6.48 11.83
C ILE A 50 -7.85 5.64 11.80
N ASN A 51 -7.72 4.36 11.47
CA ASN A 51 -8.79 3.37 11.52
C ASN A 51 -8.31 2.16 12.32
N ASN A 52 -8.97 1.83 13.43
CA ASN A 52 -8.63 0.68 14.29
C ASN A 52 -7.12 0.58 14.62
N GLY A 53 -6.49 1.72 14.95
CA GLY A 53 -5.07 1.80 15.33
C GLY A 53 -4.08 1.80 14.15
N PHE A 54 -4.54 1.73 12.91
CA PHE A 54 -3.74 1.89 11.71
C PHE A 54 -3.91 3.28 11.13
N ASN A 55 -2.80 3.94 10.82
CA ASN A 55 -2.80 5.14 10.00
C ASN A 55 -3.15 4.74 8.57
N TYR A 56 -3.99 5.54 7.90
CA TYR A 56 -4.34 5.33 6.50
C TYR A 56 -4.17 6.59 5.67
N GLU A 57 -3.98 6.39 4.38
CA GLU A 57 -4.05 7.45 3.38
C GLU A 57 -4.62 6.92 2.06
N LEU A 58 -5.59 7.66 1.54
CA LEU A 58 -5.99 7.68 0.14
C LEU A 58 -5.51 9.00 -0.45
N TRP A 59 -4.66 8.94 -1.45
CA TRP A 59 -4.23 10.09 -2.23
C TRP A 59 -4.35 9.79 -3.73
N HIS A 60 -4.83 10.73 -4.49
CA HIS A 60 -4.80 10.71 -5.96
C HIS A 60 -4.78 12.13 -6.51
N ASP A 61 -4.30 12.29 -7.72
CA ASP A 61 -4.28 13.57 -8.43
C ASP A 61 -5.47 13.73 -9.39
N THR A 62 -5.84 12.67 -10.11
CA THR A 62 -6.96 12.65 -11.08
C THR A 62 -7.65 11.30 -11.10
N GLY A 63 -8.77 11.21 -11.84
CA GLY A 63 -9.49 9.97 -12.06
C GLY A 63 -10.40 9.56 -10.91
N ASN A 64 -10.88 8.32 -10.96
CA ASN A 64 -11.85 7.77 -10.02
C ASN A 64 -11.17 6.77 -9.09
N VAL A 65 -11.33 6.96 -7.81
CA VAL A 65 -10.78 6.07 -6.77
C VAL A 65 -11.83 5.76 -5.72
N PHE A 66 -11.72 4.59 -5.10
CA PHE A 66 -12.31 4.35 -3.81
C PHE A 66 -11.41 3.47 -2.94
N MET A 67 -11.53 3.63 -1.64
CA MET A 67 -10.90 2.80 -0.63
C MET A 67 -11.92 2.48 0.46
N ILE A 68 -12.12 1.21 0.75
CA ILE A 68 -12.96 0.74 1.85
C ILE A 68 -12.02 0.27 2.96
N LEU A 69 -12.03 0.99 4.08
CA LEU A 69 -11.25 0.63 5.26
C LEU A 69 -11.95 -0.50 6.02
N LYS A 70 -11.19 -1.49 6.43
CA LYS A 70 -11.64 -2.63 7.22
C LYS A 70 -10.85 -2.73 8.53
N GLU A 71 -11.17 -3.70 9.35
CA GLU A 71 -10.44 -3.99 10.59
C GLU A 71 -9.00 -4.48 10.32
N GLY A 72 -8.13 -4.33 11.33
CA GLY A 72 -6.76 -4.84 11.28
C GLY A 72 -5.88 -4.23 10.20
N GLY A 73 -6.15 -2.98 9.79
CA GLY A 73 -5.39 -2.30 8.73
C GLY A 73 -5.61 -2.87 7.34
N THR A 74 -6.62 -3.72 7.15
CA THR A 74 -6.99 -4.27 5.85
C THR A 74 -7.88 -3.29 5.08
N PHE A 75 -7.91 -3.40 3.75
CA PHE A 75 -8.73 -2.52 2.91
C PHE A 75 -8.99 -3.12 1.53
N VAL A 76 -10.01 -2.60 0.86
CA VAL A 76 -10.23 -2.81 -0.57
C VAL A 76 -10.01 -1.48 -1.26
N CYS A 77 -9.34 -1.47 -2.39
CA CYS A 77 -9.21 -0.28 -3.22
C CYS A 77 -9.46 -0.57 -4.69
N ARG A 78 -9.85 0.48 -5.40
CA ARG A 78 -10.00 0.48 -6.84
C ARG A 78 -9.60 1.84 -7.39
N TRP A 79 -9.01 1.83 -8.56
CA TRP A 79 -8.65 3.04 -9.31
C TRP A 79 -8.99 2.86 -10.77
N ASP A 80 -9.36 3.94 -11.42
CA ASP A 80 -9.69 3.96 -12.84
C ASP A 80 -9.39 5.35 -13.43
N ASN A 81 -8.75 5.36 -14.59
CA ASN A 81 -8.41 6.58 -15.33
C ASN A 81 -7.65 7.61 -14.47
N ILE A 82 -6.77 7.15 -13.59
CA ILE A 82 -5.92 7.98 -12.74
C ILE A 82 -4.63 8.37 -13.47
N ASN A 83 -4.01 9.52 -13.10
CA ASN A 83 -2.62 9.75 -13.40
C ASN A 83 -1.73 9.14 -12.32
N ASN A 84 -1.99 9.45 -11.02
CA ASN A 84 -1.36 8.74 -9.90
C ASN A 84 -2.36 8.57 -8.76
N ALA A 85 -2.35 7.40 -8.11
CA ALA A 85 -3.14 7.12 -6.92
C ALA A 85 -2.38 6.19 -5.97
N LEU A 86 -2.57 6.44 -4.66
CA LEU A 86 -1.88 5.73 -3.60
C LEU A 86 -2.87 5.40 -2.49
N PHE A 87 -2.89 4.12 -2.11
CA PHE A 87 -3.75 3.56 -1.07
C PHE A 87 -2.86 2.85 -0.07
N ARG A 88 -2.82 3.32 1.18
CA ARG A 88 -1.97 2.69 2.19
C ARG A 88 -2.58 2.67 3.57
N THR A 89 -2.21 1.63 4.33
CA THR A 89 -2.49 1.54 5.76
C THR A 89 -1.25 1.01 6.48
N GLY A 90 -0.94 1.60 7.63
CA GLY A 90 0.28 1.27 8.33
C GLY A 90 0.43 1.95 9.67
N LYS A 91 1.68 2.22 10.02
CA LYS A 91 2.07 2.87 11.27
C LYS A 91 2.90 4.10 11.01
N LYS A 92 2.52 5.24 11.59
CA LYS A 92 3.36 6.43 11.69
C LYS A 92 4.12 6.45 13.01
N PHE A 93 5.32 7.02 12.96
CA PHE A 93 6.23 7.21 14.09
C PHE A 93 6.39 8.70 14.36
N ASP A 94 6.96 9.05 15.51
CA ASP A 94 7.18 10.42 15.96
C ASP A 94 8.41 11.11 15.33
N SER A 95 9.11 10.42 14.45
CA SER A 95 10.31 10.90 13.76
C SER A 95 11.49 11.25 14.69
N THR A 96 11.56 10.60 15.85
CA THR A 96 12.64 10.81 16.82
C THR A 96 13.70 9.72 16.77
N LYS A 97 13.38 8.53 16.25
CA LYS A 97 14.19 7.32 16.27
C LYS A 97 14.46 6.76 14.89
N THR A 98 15.67 6.22 14.69
CA THR A 98 16.00 5.38 13.54
C THR A 98 15.33 4.01 13.64
N HIS A 99 15.36 3.24 12.56
CA HIS A 99 14.76 1.90 12.56
C HIS A 99 15.41 0.96 13.59
N ASP A 100 16.73 1.06 13.82
CA ASP A 100 17.44 0.24 14.81
C ASP A 100 17.00 0.55 16.24
N GLU A 101 16.75 1.85 16.55
CA GLU A 101 16.27 2.30 17.86
C GLU A 101 14.81 1.92 18.12
N ILE A 102 14.01 1.73 17.07
CA ILE A 102 12.61 1.27 17.16
C ILE A 102 12.55 -0.22 17.44
N GLY A 103 13.40 -1.01 16.78
CA GLY A 103 13.45 -2.46 16.84
C GLY A 103 13.26 -3.12 15.47
N LYS A 104 13.23 -4.44 15.45
CA LYS A 104 13.06 -5.20 14.20
C LYS A 104 11.64 -5.07 13.67
N ILE A 105 11.49 -4.44 12.52
CA ILE A 105 10.21 -4.22 11.86
C ILE A 105 10.00 -5.30 10.81
N SER A 106 8.84 -5.95 10.85
CA SER A 106 8.35 -6.83 9.79
C SER A 106 6.90 -6.52 9.45
N LEU A 107 6.50 -6.81 8.20
CA LEU A 107 5.14 -6.64 7.73
C LEU A 107 4.68 -7.93 7.04
N THR A 108 3.63 -8.56 7.60
CA THR A 108 2.99 -9.74 7.00
C THR A 108 1.74 -9.29 6.26
N TYR A 109 1.63 -9.66 4.99
CA TYR A 109 0.57 -9.18 4.11
C TYR A 109 -0.08 -10.31 3.31
N GLY A 110 -1.26 -10.03 2.77
CA GLY A 110 -1.97 -10.85 1.79
C GLY A 110 -2.91 -9.97 0.97
N CYS A 111 -2.86 -10.16 -0.36
CA CYS A 111 -3.55 -9.31 -1.30
C CYS A 111 -4.06 -10.09 -2.52
N ASP A 112 -5.36 -9.94 -2.83
CA ASP A 112 -5.86 -10.20 -4.19
C ASP A 112 -5.53 -8.96 -5.03
N TYR A 113 -4.49 -9.05 -5.84
CA TYR A 113 -3.92 -7.92 -6.55
C TYR A 113 -4.19 -8.01 -8.05
N CYS A 114 -5.04 -7.13 -8.57
CA CYS A 114 -5.55 -7.14 -9.94
C CYS A 114 -5.28 -5.80 -10.65
N PRO A 115 -4.02 -5.46 -10.97
CA PRO A 115 -3.71 -4.28 -11.74
C PRO A 115 -3.97 -4.50 -13.23
N ASP A 116 -4.44 -3.44 -13.92
CA ASP A 116 -4.47 -3.33 -15.37
C ASP A 116 -3.67 -2.06 -15.74
N GLY A 117 -2.43 -2.28 -16.17
CA GLY A 117 -1.43 -1.24 -16.39
C GLY A 117 -0.37 -1.16 -15.28
N ASN A 118 0.25 0.03 -15.12
CA ASN A 118 1.34 0.25 -14.16
C ASN A 118 0.81 0.40 -12.73
N SER A 119 1.32 -0.41 -11.83
CA SER A 119 0.94 -0.40 -10.40
C SER A 119 1.98 -1.14 -9.57
N TYR A 120 2.04 -0.86 -8.26
CA TYR A 120 2.91 -1.55 -7.30
C TYR A 120 2.12 -2.02 -6.10
N LEU A 121 2.44 -3.23 -5.61
CA LEU A 121 2.11 -3.72 -4.27
C LEU A 121 3.42 -3.74 -3.48
N CYS A 122 3.52 -2.97 -2.42
CA CYS A 122 4.78 -2.76 -1.72
C CYS A 122 4.61 -2.47 -0.23
N VAL A 123 5.69 -2.69 0.52
CA VAL A 123 5.90 -1.95 1.77
C VAL A 123 6.48 -0.60 1.38
N TYR A 124 5.88 0.45 1.91
CA TYR A 124 6.14 1.83 1.59
C TYR A 124 6.34 2.65 2.86
N GLY A 125 7.09 3.71 2.76
CA GLY A 125 7.18 4.66 3.86
C GLY A 125 8.20 5.75 3.63
N TRP A 126 8.49 6.46 4.74
CA TRP A 126 9.37 7.60 4.77
C TRP A 126 10.26 7.60 6.00
N THR A 127 11.45 8.17 5.83
CA THR A 127 12.30 8.64 6.92
C THR A 127 12.55 10.14 6.80
N VAL A 128 12.98 10.78 7.88
CA VAL A 128 13.40 12.18 7.91
C VAL A 128 14.82 12.30 8.44
N GLU A 129 15.58 13.29 8.00
CA GLU A 129 16.97 13.57 8.43
C GLU A 129 17.95 12.38 8.24
N PRO A 130 18.17 11.91 6.97
CA PRO A 130 17.73 12.48 5.70
C PRO A 130 16.31 12.08 5.30
N LEU A 131 15.70 12.92 4.47
CA LEU A 131 14.40 12.64 3.86
C LEU A 131 14.56 11.57 2.79
N VAL A 132 13.98 10.41 3.01
CA VAL A 132 14.00 9.27 2.08
C VAL A 132 12.60 8.69 1.99
N GLU A 133 12.13 8.50 0.76
CA GLU A 133 10.98 7.68 0.45
C GLU A 133 11.45 6.27 0.12
N PHE A 134 10.82 5.25 0.66
CA PHE A 134 11.28 3.87 0.41
C PHE A 134 10.18 2.93 -0.04
N TYR A 135 10.58 1.94 -0.84
CA TYR A 135 9.74 0.91 -1.41
C TYR A 135 10.39 -0.47 -1.28
N VAL A 136 9.67 -1.44 -0.71
CA VAL A 136 9.97 -2.86 -0.88
C VAL A 136 8.85 -3.43 -1.73
N VAL A 137 9.10 -3.57 -3.04
CA VAL A 137 8.09 -3.95 -4.03
C VAL A 137 8.00 -5.46 -4.12
N GLU A 138 6.84 -6.01 -3.81
CA GLU A 138 6.55 -7.43 -3.82
C GLU A 138 5.88 -7.88 -5.12
N ALA A 139 5.01 -7.03 -5.70
CA ALA A 139 4.40 -7.26 -7.00
C ALA A 139 4.20 -5.94 -7.76
N TRP A 140 4.05 -6.04 -9.07
CA TRP A 140 3.84 -4.90 -9.96
C TRP A 140 2.89 -5.27 -11.10
N GLY A 141 2.32 -4.27 -11.76
CA GLY A 141 1.48 -4.46 -12.94
C GLY A 141 2.28 -4.73 -14.22
N SER A 142 2.14 -3.86 -15.20
CA SER A 142 2.78 -4.00 -16.51
C SER A 142 4.26 -3.60 -16.55
N TRP A 143 4.74 -2.82 -15.60
CA TRP A 143 6.11 -2.33 -15.54
C TRP A 143 6.74 -2.58 -14.18
N ARG A 144 7.98 -3.11 -14.18
CA ARG A 144 8.77 -3.36 -12.97
C ARG A 144 9.60 -2.11 -12.64
N PRO A 145 9.33 -1.46 -11.48
CA PRO A 145 10.03 -0.22 -11.11
C PRO A 145 11.50 -0.48 -10.70
N PRO A 146 12.30 0.59 -10.52
CA PRO A 146 12.05 1.99 -10.85
C PRO A 146 12.61 2.40 -12.22
N GLY A 147 13.13 1.48 -13.03
CA GLY A 147 13.75 1.80 -14.34
C GLY A 147 15.14 2.42 -14.23
N ALA A 148 15.85 2.21 -13.11
CA ALA A 148 17.21 2.69 -12.87
C ALA A 148 18.24 1.55 -12.96
N ILE A 149 19.51 1.88 -12.88
CA ILE A 149 20.60 0.89 -12.80
C ILE A 149 20.62 0.32 -11.38
N SER A 150 20.61 -1.01 -11.27
CA SER A 150 20.67 -1.69 -9.97
C SER A 150 22.04 -1.46 -9.29
N LYS A 151 22.01 -1.17 -8.00
CA LYS A 151 23.21 -1.10 -7.13
C LYS A 151 23.69 -2.47 -6.68
N GLY A 152 22.87 -3.49 -6.83
CA GLY A 152 23.18 -4.86 -6.42
C GLY A 152 21.91 -5.67 -6.20
N THR A 153 22.10 -6.86 -5.67
CA THR A 153 21.02 -7.82 -5.41
C THR A 153 21.18 -8.42 -4.03
N VAL A 154 20.06 -8.60 -3.32
CA VAL A 154 20.01 -9.24 -2.01
C VAL A 154 19.00 -10.39 -2.00
N LYS A 155 19.19 -11.34 -1.08
CA LYS A 155 18.22 -12.41 -0.81
C LYS A 155 17.65 -12.20 0.58
N ILE A 156 16.35 -11.96 0.67
CA ILE A 156 15.61 -11.73 1.93
C ILE A 156 14.28 -12.48 1.84
N ASP A 157 13.83 -13.10 2.94
CA ASP A 157 12.53 -13.80 3.04
C ASP A 157 12.28 -14.82 1.92
N GLY A 158 13.35 -15.52 1.51
CA GLY A 158 13.30 -16.51 0.42
C GLY A 158 13.10 -15.89 -0.97
N GLY A 159 13.16 -14.57 -1.10
CA GLY A 159 13.10 -13.84 -2.37
C GLY A 159 14.43 -13.22 -2.75
N LYS A 160 14.56 -12.92 -4.05
CA LYS A 160 15.66 -12.14 -4.61
C LYS A 160 15.15 -10.74 -4.94
N TYR A 161 15.89 -9.71 -4.53
CA TYR A 161 15.54 -8.30 -4.75
C TYR A 161 16.70 -7.57 -5.40
N ASP A 162 16.42 -6.83 -6.46
CA ASP A 162 17.36 -5.86 -7.01
C ASP A 162 17.19 -4.54 -6.26
N ILE A 163 18.31 -3.90 -5.93
CA ILE A 163 18.37 -2.69 -5.13
C ILE A 163 18.62 -1.49 -6.01
N TYR A 164 17.86 -0.41 -5.79
CA TYR A 164 18.01 0.82 -6.55
C TYR A 164 17.97 2.04 -5.64
N GLU A 165 18.59 3.11 -6.12
CA GLU A 165 18.52 4.45 -5.55
C GLU A 165 18.19 5.42 -6.66
N THR A 166 17.17 6.25 -6.46
CA THR A 166 16.77 7.30 -7.41
C THR A 166 16.61 8.61 -6.67
N THR A 167 16.77 9.74 -7.39
CA THR A 167 16.56 11.07 -6.85
C THR A 167 15.29 11.67 -7.42
N ARG A 168 14.43 12.18 -6.55
CA ARG A 168 13.26 12.98 -6.92
C ARG A 168 13.58 14.45 -6.73
N THR A 169 13.67 15.19 -7.84
CA THR A 169 14.01 16.62 -7.82
C THR A 169 12.74 17.44 -7.79
N GLU A 170 12.60 18.31 -6.77
CA GLU A 170 11.48 19.22 -6.62
C GLU A 170 10.11 18.54 -6.76
N GLN A 171 9.94 17.40 -6.08
CA GLN A 171 8.68 16.63 -6.09
C GLN A 171 7.93 16.76 -4.77
N PRO A 172 6.61 16.52 -4.74
CA PRO A 172 5.84 16.45 -3.52
C PRO A 172 6.40 15.39 -2.54
N SER A 173 6.44 15.74 -1.27
CA SER A 173 6.89 14.88 -0.17
C SER A 173 6.07 15.11 1.10
N ILE A 174 6.39 14.39 2.17
CA ILE A 174 5.76 14.58 3.50
C ILE A 174 6.08 15.93 4.17
N ILE A 175 7.07 16.66 3.68
CA ILE A 175 7.43 18.01 4.17
C ILE A 175 7.20 19.11 3.12
N GLY A 176 6.40 18.81 2.09
CA GLY A 176 6.17 19.72 0.97
C GLY A 176 7.04 19.40 -0.24
N LYS A 177 7.11 20.32 -1.21
CA LYS A 177 7.88 20.15 -2.44
C LYS A 177 9.38 20.30 -2.15
N THR A 178 10.17 19.26 -2.44
CA THR A 178 11.62 19.25 -2.20
C THR A 178 12.32 18.17 -3.02
N THR A 179 13.65 18.13 -2.92
CA THR A 179 14.48 17.07 -3.51
C THR A 179 14.83 16.02 -2.45
N PHE A 180 14.61 14.74 -2.77
CA PHE A 180 14.84 13.63 -1.86
C PHE A 180 15.28 12.36 -2.59
N GLN A 181 15.81 11.40 -1.83
CA GLN A 181 16.17 10.08 -2.34
C GLN A 181 15.00 9.11 -2.23
N GLN A 182 14.89 8.21 -3.22
CA GLN A 182 14.04 7.03 -3.12
C GLN A 182 14.90 5.77 -3.07
N PHE A 183 14.66 4.92 -2.09
CA PHE A 183 15.32 3.62 -1.94
C PHE A 183 14.36 2.50 -2.30
N TRP A 184 14.84 1.56 -3.12
CA TRP A 184 14.02 0.50 -3.66
C TRP A 184 14.66 -0.86 -3.42
N SER A 185 13.88 -1.80 -2.93
CA SER A 185 14.10 -3.23 -3.07
C SER A 185 12.98 -3.78 -3.95
N VAL A 186 13.31 -4.28 -5.13
CA VAL A 186 12.29 -4.77 -6.08
C VAL A 186 12.49 -6.25 -6.29
N ARG A 187 11.48 -7.03 -5.90
CA ARG A 187 11.52 -8.49 -6.02
C ARG A 187 11.71 -8.91 -7.48
N THR A 188 12.39 -10.02 -7.74
CA THR A 188 12.56 -10.52 -9.11
C THR A 188 11.34 -11.29 -9.60
N ASP A 189 10.59 -11.93 -8.68
CA ASP A 189 9.38 -12.67 -8.94
C ASP A 189 8.23 -12.07 -8.14
N LYS A 190 7.06 -11.89 -8.76
CA LYS A 190 5.90 -11.31 -8.11
C LYS A 190 5.39 -12.21 -6.99
N LYS A 191 5.05 -11.60 -5.84
CA LYS A 191 4.46 -12.27 -4.69
C LYS A 191 3.34 -11.39 -4.11
N THR A 192 2.18 -11.98 -3.85
CA THR A 192 1.01 -11.24 -3.36
C THR A 192 0.65 -11.56 -1.91
N GLU A 193 1.39 -12.46 -1.26
CA GLU A 193 1.26 -12.76 0.17
C GLU A 193 2.58 -13.20 0.78
N GLY A 194 2.82 -12.87 2.02
CA GLY A 194 4.04 -13.26 2.73
C GLY A 194 4.39 -12.34 3.89
N THR A 195 5.64 -12.43 4.31
CA THR A 195 6.24 -11.53 5.29
C THR A 195 7.42 -10.81 4.63
N VAL A 196 7.51 -9.51 4.85
CA VAL A 196 8.66 -8.66 4.50
C VAL A 196 9.39 -8.30 5.78
N SER A 197 10.64 -8.73 5.90
CA SER A 197 11.55 -8.33 6.98
C SER A 197 12.10 -6.94 6.71
N VAL A 198 11.30 -5.90 7.01
CA VAL A 198 11.58 -4.50 6.63
C VAL A 198 12.95 -4.05 7.12
N SER A 199 13.31 -4.36 8.36
CA SER A 199 14.62 -4.01 8.92
C SER A 199 15.79 -4.69 8.18
N GLU A 200 15.60 -5.89 7.62
CA GLU A 200 16.64 -6.54 6.81
C GLU A 200 16.89 -5.78 5.49
N HIS A 201 15.84 -5.24 4.86
CA HIS A 201 15.98 -4.36 3.70
C HIS A 201 16.75 -3.10 4.07
N PHE A 202 16.40 -2.45 5.17
CA PHE A 202 17.06 -1.25 5.66
C PHE A 202 18.55 -1.51 5.93
N ASN A 203 18.89 -2.56 6.67
CA ASN A 203 20.27 -2.96 6.95
C ASN A 203 21.09 -3.22 5.66
N ASN A 204 20.47 -3.80 4.62
CA ASN A 204 21.14 -4.00 3.35
C ASN A 204 21.34 -2.71 2.56
N TRP A 205 20.39 -1.78 2.58
CA TRP A 205 20.56 -0.46 2.00
C TRP A 205 21.70 0.31 2.67
N GLU A 206 21.77 0.31 3.98
CA GLU A 206 22.84 0.99 4.73
C GLU A 206 24.22 0.40 4.46
N LYS A 207 24.34 -0.94 4.35
CA LYS A 207 25.58 -1.62 3.90
C LYS A 207 26.02 -1.20 2.50
N MET A 208 25.09 -0.75 1.65
CA MET A 208 25.36 -0.21 0.32
C MET A 208 25.58 1.30 0.30
N GLY A 209 25.66 1.95 1.48
CA GLY A 209 25.86 3.39 1.62
C GLY A 209 24.58 4.23 1.45
N MET A 210 23.42 3.59 1.38
CA MET A 210 22.11 4.22 1.27
C MET A 210 21.57 4.53 2.68
N LYS A 211 21.88 5.71 3.20
CA LYS A 211 21.53 6.11 4.57
C LYS A 211 20.07 6.42 4.75
N LEU A 212 19.42 5.78 5.74
CA LEU A 212 18.10 6.12 6.24
C LEU A 212 18.18 7.14 7.37
N GLY A 213 17.08 7.86 7.55
CA GLY A 213 16.89 8.79 8.65
C GLY A 213 16.02 8.22 9.77
N LYS A 214 15.44 9.11 10.55
CA LYS A 214 14.45 8.77 11.58
C LYS A 214 13.14 8.33 10.94
N MET A 215 12.54 7.29 11.48
CA MET A 215 11.33 6.68 10.91
C MET A 215 10.13 7.61 11.03
N TYR A 216 9.46 7.85 9.89
CA TYR A 216 8.19 8.56 9.84
C TYR A 216 7.01 7.62 9.61
N GLU A 217 7.12 6.66 8.68
CA GLU A 217 6.01 5.75 8.34
C GLU A 217 6.52 4.42 7.80
N VAL A 218 5.80 3.34 8.13
CA VAL A 218 5.84 2.04 7.43
C VAL A 218 4.40 1.61 7.16
N ALA A 219 4.07 1.34 5.91
CA ALA A 219 2.72 0.97 5.49
C ALA A 219 2.74 -0.11 4.40
N LEU A 220 1.67 -0.91 4.33
CA LEU A 220 1.35 -1.67 3.14
C LEU A 220 0.64 -0.75 2.16
N CYS A 221 1.12 -0.71 0.93
CA CYS A 221 0.70 0.23 -0.09
C CYS A 221 0.35 -0.46 -1.40
N VAL A 222 -0.71 0.04 -2.03
CA VAL A 222 -1.01 -0.17 -3.45
C VAL A 222 -0.90 1.19 -4.13
N GLU A 223 -0.05 1.30 -5.14
CA GLU A 223 0.12 2.51 -5.95
C GLU A 223 -0.21 2.20 -7.41
N GLY A 224 -0.97 3.08 -8.07
CA GLY A 224 -1.28 3.02 -9.49
C GLY A 224 -0.77 4.26 -10.21
N PHE A 225 -0.23 4.10 -11.43
CA PHE A 225 0.25 5.19 -12.26
C PHE A 225 -0.23 5.03 -13.70
N GLN A 226 -1.04 5.99 -14.19
CA GLN A 226 -1.63 6.00 -15.54
C GLN A 226 -2.25 4.64 -15.90
N SER A 227 -3.09 4.14 -15.00
CA SER A 227 -3.61 2.78 -15.05
C SER A 227 -5.01 2.70 -14.43
N LYS A 228 -5.54 1.48 -14.39
CA LYS A 228 -6.70 1.09 -13.61
C LYS A 228 -6.44 -0.23 -12.90
N GLY A 229 -7.27 -0.57 -11.93
CA GLY A 229 -7.14 -1.83 -11.22
C GLY A 229 -7.92 -1.88 -9.93
N ALA A 230 -7.74 -2.99 -9.22
CA ALA A 230 -8.31 -3.23 -7.91
C ALA A 230 -7.37 -4.06 -7.05
N ALA A 231 -7.48 -3.90 -5.75
CA ALA A 231 -6.81 -4.76 -4.78
C ALA A 231 -7.70 -4.99 -3.55
N ASN A 232 -7.61 -6.19 -2.99
CA ASN A 232 -8.19 -6.53 -1.70
C ASN A 232 -7.06 -6.94 -0.77
N ILE A 233 -6.65 -6.04 0.09
CA ILE A 233 -5.71 -6.35 1.17
C ILE A 233 -6.48 -7.06 2.27
N TYR A 234 -6.38 -8.38 2.34
CA TYR A 234 -7.07 -9.20 3.32
C TYR A 234 -6.20 -9.52 4.55
N LYS A 235 -4.91 -9.18 4.52
CA LYS A 235 -3.97 -9.34 5.63
C LYS A 235 -2.96 -8.20 5.65
N ASN A 236 -2.79 -7.55 6.81
CA ASN A 236 -1.80 -6.50 7.04
C ASN A 236 -1.42 -6.49 8.54
N ILE A 237 -0.28 -7.08 8.88
CA ILE A 237 0.19 -7.18 10.26
C ILE A 237 1.59 -6.58 10.33
N ILE A 238 1.75 -5.49 11.07
CA ILE A 238 3.03 -4.88 11.35
C ILE A 238 3.51 -5.33 12.73
N THR A 239 4.66 -5.97 12.79
CA THR A 239 5.30 -6.41 14.03
C THR A 239 6.57 -5.59 14.27
N ILE A 240 6.78 -5.16 15.50
CA ILE A 240 7.98 -4.46 15.94
C ILE A 240 8.52 -5.21 17.17
N GLU A 241 9.61 -5.92 16.99
CA GLU A 241 10.29 -6.63 18.06
C GLU A 241 11.37 -5.73 18.65
N LYS A 242 11.25 -5.40 19.93
CA LYS A 242 12.29 -4.63 20.62
C LYS A 242 13.58 -5.46 20.69
N VAL A 243 14.70 -4.88 20.28
CA VAL A 243 16.02 -5.44 20.52
C VAL A 243 16.28 -5.30 22.02
N LYS A 244 16.57 -6.43 22.68
CA LYS A 244 16.91 -6.45 24.12
C LYS A 244 18.32 -5.92 24.36
#